data_895ddcb51266d92b0fad4ea9c8a99e32
#
_entry.id   895ddcb51266d92b0fad4ea9c8a99e32
#
_cell.length_a   1.000
_cell.length_b   1.000
_cell.length_c   1.000
_cell.angle_alpha   90.00
_cell.angle_beta   90.00
_cell.angle_gamma   90.00
#
_symmetry.space_group_name_H-M   'P 1'
#
loop_
_entity.id
_entity.type
_entity.pdbx_description
1 polymer ?
#
loop_
_entity_poly.entity_id
_entity_poly.type
_entity_poly.pdbx_seq_one_letter_code
_entity_poly.pdbx_strand_id
1 'polypeptide(L)'
;GEIFLELIQKFYDIETVVISGKGKWFDNADVVTTFLIARKRNPNTPINQNRTISFCTLKESINEITDVKQLSENILLETDNQFVAVQNYSVNEITNFETIGVPWCGYFANLNWLTEVSEKLIDCNQIFKFTRGERRGWNPLFYPASGHNIEAEYIRPVLKNLRGTSGLYCSADGEAFCCSRSIEELEQLNHTGALQWIRSFENQNNETGVPLTQSLLRANMFWYEMKTDNMADFVANVNYDKSLFIATFVNRSFIDQRMIGLSLKAEFQTEDRVLLLALLNSILSMFFIESFGFGRGLGALDLRATKFERDFKILDFQSLSDGQKQAITDAFQPISQRNRLPLEQEIEQADRTNFERVLLEIFGIAEHYDAIKASLLHLYKIRFAVKD
;
A
#
# COMPACT_ATOMS: atom_id res chain seq x y z
N GLY A 1 -3.02 14.24 -8.03
CA GLY A 1 -1.83 13.72 -8.70
C GLY A 1 -2.06 13.49 -10.18
N GLU A 2 -2.78 12.44 -10.55
CA GLU A 2 -2.95 12.00 -11.96
C GLU A 2 -3.49 13.13 -12.86
N ILE A 3 -4.64 13.72 -12.51
CA ILE A 3 -5.24 14.83 -13.28
C ILE A 3 -4.27 16.03 -13.44
N PHE A 4 -3.47 16.31 -12.42
CA PHE A 4 -2.48 17.40 -12.48
C PHE A 4 -1.35 17.08 -13.47
N LEU A 5 -0.84 15.84 -13.51
CA LEU A 5 0.17 15.41 -14.45
C LEU A 5 -0.37 15.41 -15.88
N GLU A 6 -1.57 14.88 -16.12
CA GLU A 6 -2.24 14.92 -17.42
C GLU A 6 -2.38 16.38 -17.94
N LEU A 7 -2.77 17.30 -17.04
CA LEU A 7 -2.91 18.70 -17.39
C LEU A 7 -1.56 19.34 -17.74
N ILE A 8 -0.51 19.05 -16.97
CA ILE A 8 0.84 19.54 -17.28
C ILE A 8 1.32 18.97 -18.61
N GLN A 9 1.25 17.67 -18.83
CA GLN A 9 1.70 17.00 -20.04
C GLN A 9 0.97 17.50 -21.31
N LYS A 10 -0.25 18.00 -21.17
CA LYS A 10 -1.00 18.60 -22.28
C LYS A 10 -0.34 19.88 -22.79
N PHE A 11 0.25 20.69 -21.92
CA PHE A 11 0.77 22.02 -22.26
C PHE A 11 2.28 22.16 -22.14
N TYR A 12 2.96 21.15 -21.55
CA TYR A 12 4.39 21.18 -21.31
C TYR A 12 5.02 19.84 -21.62
N ASP A 13 6.20 19.88 -22.19
CA ASP A 13 7.13 18.76 -22.27
C ASP A 13 7.98 18.76 -21.00
N ILE A 14 7.74 17.79 -20.11
CA ILE A 14 8.54 17.62 -18.89
C ILE A 14 9.90 17.08 -19.33
N GLU A 15 10.98 17.76 -18.98
CA GLU A 15 12.36 17.39 -19.32
C GLU A 15 13.03 16.70 -18.13
N THR A 16 12.91 17.28 -16.93
CA THR A 16 13.56 16.75 -15.73
C THR A 16 12.63 16.84 -14.52
N VAL A 17 12.65 15.81 -13.71
CA VAL A 17 11.95 15.73 -12.41
C VAL A 17 13.01 15.56 -11.33
N VAL A 18 13.10 16.48 -10.39
CA VAL A 18 14.10 16.44 -9.33
C VAL A 18 13.44 16.25 -7.96
N ILE A 19 13.95 15.31 -7.17
CA ILE A 19 13.46 15.02 -5.82
C ILE A 19 14.59 15.12 -4.79
N SER A 20 14.23 15.46 -3.54
CA SER A 20 15.17 15.37 -2.42
C SER A 20 15.46 13.89 -2.10
N GLY A 21 16.72 13.51 -2.12
CA GLY A 21 17.20 12.21 -1.62
C GLY A 21 17.83 12.29 -0.23
N LYS A 22 18.05 13.52 0.28
CA LYS A 22 18.60 13.77 1.62
C LYS A 22 18.17 15.15 2.13
N GLY A 23 17.66 15.18 3.37
CA GLY A 23 17.23 16.42 4.00
C GLY A 23 15.97 17.05 3.40
N LYS A 24 15.47 18.07 4.04
CA LYS A 24 14.31 18.86 3.61
C LYS A 24 14.77 20.15 2.93
N TRP A 25 13.96 20.62 1.96
CA TRP A 25 14.26 21.87 1.25
C TRP A 25 13.68 23.13 1.94
N PHE A 26 12.72 22.93 2.84
CA PHE A 26 12.06 24.03 3.55
C PHE A 26 12.02 23.72 5.05
N ASP A 27 12.43 24.66 5.89
CA ASP A 27 12.52 24.48 7.34
C ASP A 27 11.18 24.16 8.00
N ASN A 28 10.09 24.66 7.42
CA ASN A 28 8.73 24.52 7.94
C ASN A 28 7.93 23.37 7.30
N ALA A 29 8.55 22.51 6.49
CA ALA A 29 7.86 21.44 5.79
C ALA A 29 8.64 20.12 5.87
N ASP A 30 8.08 19.15 6.61
CA ASP A 30 8.64 17.80 6.77
C ASP A 30 8.18 16.88 5.65
N VAL A 31 8.32 17.32 4.39
CA VAL A 31 7.91 16.56 3.20
C VAL A 31 9.04 16.47 2.19
N VAL A 32 9.11 15.35 1.49
CA VAL A 32 9.99 15.21 0.34
C VAL A 32 9.47 16.12 -0.77
N THR A 33 10.32 17.04 -1.21
CA THR A 33 9.96 18.04 -2.21
C THR A 33 10.38 17.58 -3.59
N THR A 34 9.57 17.92 -4.59
CA THR A 34 9.83 17.64 -6.01
C THR A 34 9.69 18.93 -6.82
N PHE A 35 10.59 19.20 -7.75
CA PHE A 35 10.40 20.23 -8.75
C PHE A 35 10.51 19.67 -10.16
N LEU A 36 9.91 20.37 -11.12
CA LEU A 36 9.83 19.99 -12.52
C LEU A 36 10.53 21.05 -13.37
N ILE A 37 11.36 20.60 -14.31
CA ILE A 37 11.85 21.40 -15.42
C ILE A 37 11.04 20.98 -16.66
N ALA A 38 10.38 21.95 -17.30
CA ALA A 38 9.49 21.63 -18.39
C ALA A 38 9.47 22.77 -19.43
N ARG A 39 9.36 22.42 -20.69
CA ARG A 39 9.25 23.35 -21.81
C ARG A 39 7.80 23.46 -22.28
N LYS A 40 7.32 24.70 -22.46
CA LYS A 40 5.99 24.93 -23.01
C LYS A 40 5.88 24.33 -24.42
N ARG A 41 4.81 23.59 -24.67
CA ARG A 41 4.51 22.97 -25.97
C ARG A 41 3.18 23.45 -26.54
N ASN A 42 3.03 23.30 -27.85
CA ASN A 42 1.74 23.44 -28.50
C ASN A 42 0.93 22.16 -28.25
N PRO A 43 -0.26 22.22 -27.61
CA PRO A 43 -1.08 21.02 -27.30
C PRO A 43 -1.53 20.25 -28.55
N ASN A 44 -1.53 20.88 -29.73
CA ASN A 44 -1.88 20.23 -31.00
C ASN A 44 -0.69 19.48 -31.66
N THR A 45 0.52 19.61 -31.14
CA THR A 45 1.69 18.87 -31.63
C THR A 45 1.72 17.48 -30.99
N PRO A 46 1.86 16.37 -31.73
CA PRO A 46 2.01 15.04 -31.16
C PRO A 46 3.18 14.97 -30.17
N ILE A 47 3.02 14.17 -29.11
CA ILE A 47 4.08 13.93 -28.15
C ILE A 47 5.16 13.05 -28.81
N ASN A 48 6.42 13.49 -28.76
CA ASN A 48 7.52 12.65 -29.18
C ASN A 48 7.75 11.51 -28.18
N GLN A 49 7.38 10.29 -28.55
CA GLN A 49 7.46 9.10 -27.72
C GLN A 49 8.90 8.69 -27.36
N ASN A 50 9.87 9.08 -28.21
CA ASN A 50 11.29 8.79 -27.98
C ASN A 50 12.00 9.88 -27.15
N ARG A 51 11.29 10.94 -26.77
CA ARG A 51 11.85 11.98 -25.90
C ARG A 51 12.10 11.41 -24.52
N THR A 52 13.27 11.69 -23.99
CA THR A 52 13.67 11.25 -22.64
C THR A 52 13.18 12.23 -21.58
N ILE A 53 12.81 11.68 -20.42
CA ILE A 53 12.59 12.44 -19.19
C ILE A 53 13.58 11.93 -18.15
N SER A 54 14.28 12.84 -17.50
CA SER A 54 15.29 12.53 -16.48
C SER A 54 14.68 12.64 -15.08
N PHE A 55 14.80 11.58 -14.28
CA PHE A 55 14.39 11.53 -12.88
C PHE A 55 15.62 11.61 -12.00
N CYS A 56 15.82 12.73 -11.34
CA CYS A 56 17.01 13.08 -10.58
C CYS A 56 16.75 13.03 -9.08
N THR A 57 17.53 12.25 -8.33
CA THR A 57 17.52 12.23 -6.86
C THR A 57 18.76 12.94 -6.35
N LEU A 58 18.61 14.01 -5.57
CA LEU A 58 19.74 14.69 -4.95
C LEU A 58 20.39 13.79 -3.90
N LYS A 59 21.70 13.59 -3.98
CA LYS A 59 22.47 12.74 -3.06
C LYS A 59 22.81 13.46 -1.75
N GLU A 60 22.74 14.78 -1.74
CA GLU A 60 23.04 15.63 -0.58
C GLU A 60 21.89 16.60 -0.28
N SER A 61 21.85 17.09 0.95
CA SER A 61 20.89 18.12 1.35
C SER A 61 21.16 19.41 0.60
N ILE A 62 20.10 20.05 0.09
CA ILE A 62 20.22 21.34 -0.60
C ILE A 62 20.86 22.42 0.28
N ASN A 63 20.71 22.32 1.61
CA ASN A 63 21.29 23.24 2.56
C ASN A 63 22.81 23.05 2.74
N GLU A 64 23.35 21.91 2.34
CA GLU A 64 24.80 21.60 2.35
C GLU A 64 25.50 21.98 1.06
N ILE A 65 24.73 22.27 -0.01
CA ILE A 65 25.24 22.61 -1.32
C ILE A 65 25.64 24.11 -1.36
N THR A 66 26.91 24.37 -1.51
CA THR A 66 27.47 25.74 -1.54
C THR A 66 27.57 26.32 -2.95
N ASP A 67 27.72 25.46 -3.96
CA ASP A 67 27.81 25.84 -5.37
C ASP A 67 26.53 25.46 -6.15
N VAL A 68 25.58 26.42 -6.14
CA VAL A 68 24.29 26.27 -6.85
C VAL A 68 24.47 26.16 -8.36
N LYS A 69 25.50 26.82 -8.92
CA LYS A 69 25.78 26.78 -10.36
C LYS A 69 26.24 25.37 -10.74
N GLN A 70 27.19 24.81 -10.00
CA GLN A 70 27.66 23.45 -10.23
C GLN A 70 26.53 22.43 -10.07
N LEU A 71 25.66 22.58 -9.06
CA LEU A 71 24.49 21.73 -8.91
C LEU A 71 23.58 21.78 -10.14
N SER A 72 23.24 22.98 -10.62
CA SER A 72 22.36 23.13 -11.78
C SER A 72 22.96 22.54 -13.05
N GLU A 73 24.26 22.74 -13.28
CA GLU A 73 25.00 22.11 -14.37
C GLU A 73 24.94 20.57 -14.28
N ASN A 74 25.15 20.01 -13.09
CA ASN A 74 25.12 18.56 -12.86
C ASN A 74 23.71 17.94 -13.02
N ILE A 75 22.65 18.67 -12.67
CA ILE A 75 21.28 18.23 -12.94
C ILE A 75 21.02 18.18 -14.45
N LEU A 76 21.49 19.19 -15.20
CA LEU A 76 21.29 19.28 -16.63
C LEU A 76 22.18 18.35 -17.47
N LEU A 77 23.18 17.69 -16.85
CA LEU A 77 23.99 16.66 -17.54
C LEU A 77 23.21 15.37 -17.83
N GLU A 78 22.06 15.16 -17.15
CA GLU A 78 21.19 13.99 -17.32
C GLU A 78 21.92 12.63 -17.12
N THR A 79 23.02 12.64 -16.39
CA THR A 79 23.83 11.46 -16.06
C THR A 79 24.14 11.39 -14.59
N ASP A 80 24.27 10.17 -14.07
CA ASP A 80 24.64 9.93 -12.66
C ASP A 80 26.01 10.58 -12.36
N ASN A 81 26.07 11.32 -11.27
CA ASN A 81 27.27 12.06 -10.86
C ASN A 81 27.34 12.16 -9.31
N GLN A 82 28.31 12.93 -8.80
CA GLN A 82 28.50 13.06 -7.34
C GLN A 82 27.32 13.74 -6.61
N PHE A 83 26.53 14.59 -7.27
CA PHE A 83 25.41 15.36 -6.66
C PHE A 83 24.05 14.71 -6.90
N VAL A 84 23.86 14.02 -8.01
CA VAL A 84 22.57 13.46 -8.41
C VAL A 84 22.69 12.02 -8.89
N ALA A 85 21.75 11.19 -8.47
CA ALA A 85 21.44 9.92 -9.09
C ALA A 85 20.38 10.15 -10.17
N VAL A 86 20.58 9.64 -11.38
CA VAL A 86 19.73 9.93 -12.53
C VAL A 86 19.20 8.65 -13.15
N GLN A 87 17.89 8.61 -13.38
CA GLN A 87 17.22 7.59 -14.19
C GLN A 87 16.60 8.26 -15.41
N ASN A 88 16.85 7.72 -16.58
CA ASN A 88 16.37 8.27 -17.85
C ASN A 88 15.41 7.30 -18.51
N TYR A 89 14.20 7.77 -18.82
CA TYR A 89 13.18 6.97 -19.51
C TYR A 89 12.59 7.74 -20.67
N SER A 90 12.40 7.07 -21.78
CA SER A 90 11.60 7.61 -22.89
C SER A 90 10.14 7.74 -22.47
N VAL A 91 9.40 8.62 -23.12
CA VAL A 91 7.95 8.76 -22.92
C VAL A 91 7.24 7.43 -23.17
N ASN A 92 7.71 6.64 -24.12
CA ASN A 92 7.17 5.31 -24.40
C ASN A 92 7.38 4.32 -23.24
N GLU A 93 8.58 4.29 -22.64
CA GLU A 93 8.84 3.46 -21.46
C GLU A 93 7.97 3.88 -20.28
N ILE A 94 7.82 5.18 -20.04
CA ILE A 94 6.94 5.71 -18.98
C ILE A 94 5.49 5.27 -19.22
N THR A 95 4.99 5.36 -20.44
CA THR A 95 3.65 4.89 -20.80
C THR A 95 3.49 3.39 -20.52
N ASN A 96 4.53 2.58 -20.81
CA ASN A 96 4.53 1.17 -20.49
C ASN A 96 4.51 0.93 -18.97
N PHE A 97 5.32 1.64 -18.20
CA PHE A 97 5.35 1.54 -16.73
C PHE A 97 4.01 1.95 -16.09
N GLU A 98 3.34 2.98 -16.63
CA GLU A 98 1.99 3.38 -16.22
C GLU A 98 0.98 2.27 -16.50
N THR A 99 1.08 1.58 -17.62
CA THR A 99 0.24 0.41 -17.98
C THR A 99 0.47 -0.76 -17.01
N ILE A 100 1.73 -0.98 -16.59
CA ILE A 100 2.06 -1.96 -15.56
C ILE A 100 1.53 -1.53 -14.18
N GLY A 101 1.23 -0.24 -13.98
CA GLY A 101 0.69 0.32 -12.75
C GLY A 101 1.71 1.04 -11.87
N VAL A 102 2.98 1.19 -12.31
CA VAL A 102 3.99 1.92 -11.53
C VAL A 102 3.79 3.43 -11.71
N PRO A 103 3.59 4.18 -10.62
CA PRO A 103 3.41 5.63 -10.68
C PRO A 103 4.75 6.37 -10.78
N TRP A 104 4.68 7.66 -11.05
CA TRP A 104 5.84 8.54 -11.21
C TRP A 104 6.84 8.54 -10.05
N CYS A 105 6.40 8.31 -8.83
CA CYS A 105 7.31 8.16 -7.70
C CYS A 105 8.22 6.92 -7.79
N GLY A 106 7.83 5.91 -8.57
CA GLY A 106 8.67 4.76 -8.86
C GLY A 106 9.80 5.01 -9.84
N TYR A 107 9.70 6.06 -10.68
CA TYR A 107 10.66 6.30 -11.78
C TYR A 107 12.00 6.87 -11.31
N PHE A 108 12.13 7.21 -10.05
CA PHE A 108 13.43 7.54 -9.46
C PHE A 108 14.32 6.30 -9.21
N ALA A 109 13.75 5.10 -9.25
CA ALA A 109 14.48 3.84 -9.20
C ALA A 109 14.80 3.32 -10.61
N ASN A 110 15.80 2.46 -10.76
CA ASN A 110 16.08 1.78 -12.01
C ASN A 110 15.00 0.72 -12.28
N LEU A 111 14.22 0.88 -13.35
CA LEU A 111 13.11 0.00 -13.73
C LEU A 111 13.40 -0.85 -14.98
N ASN A 112 14.64 -0.96 -15.44
CA ASN A 112 14.99 -1.72 -16.64
C ASN A 112 14.58 -3.21 -16.56
N TRP A 113 14.52 -3.75 -15.35
CA TRP A 113 14.06 -5.11 -15.07
C TRP A 113 12.54 -5.29 -15.21
N LEU A 114 11.77 -4.20 -15.10
CA LEU A 114 10.31 -4.28 -14.93
C LEU A 114 9.58 -4.83 -16.17
N THR A 115 10.06 -4.53 -17.36
CA THR A 115 9.41 -4.99 -18.60
C THR A 115 9.37 -6.51 -18.67
N GLU A 116 10.49 -7.20 -18.42
CA GLU A 116 10.56 -8.67 -18.44
C GLU A 116 9.79 -9.29 -17.26
N VAL A 117 9.94 -8.74 -16.06
CA VAL A 117 9.24 -9.21 -14.87
C VAL A 117 7.73 -9.03 -15.00
N SER A 118 7.26 -7.97 -15.67
CA SER A 118 5.82 -7.68 -15.81
C SER A 118 5.05 -8.79 -16.54
N GLU A 119 5.70 -9.55 -17.43
CA GLU A 119 5.12 -10.70 -18.11
C GLU A 119 4.78 -11.88 -17.17
N LYS A 120 5.36 -11.89 -15.99
CA LYS A 120 5.13 -12.89 -14.93
C LYS A 120 4.13 -12.44 -13.87
N LEU A 121 3.55 -11.25 -14.02
CA LEU A 121 2.67 -10.66 -13.02
C LEU A 121 1.20 -10.82 -13.38
N ILE A 122 0.38 -10.94 -12.35
CA ILE A 122 -1.08 -10.91 -12.44
C ILE A 122 -1.62 -9.80 -11.53
N ASP A 123 -2.71 -9.16 -11.94
CA ASP A 123 -3.41 -8.19 -11.10
C ASP A 123 -3.98 -8.86 -9.86
N CYS A 124 -3.63 -8.37 -8.70
CA CYS A 124 -4.05 -8.95 -7.43
C CYS A 124 -5.58 -8.94 -7.25
N ASN A 125 -6.27 -7.98 -7.89
CA ASN A 125 -7.73 -7.91 -7.91
C ASN A 125 -8.41 -9.04 -8.70
N GLN A 126 -7.67 -9.83 -9.48
CA GLN A 126 -8.20 -11.05 -10.09
C GLN A 126 -8.40 -12.16 -9.06
N ILE A 127 -7.57 -12.18 -8.01
CA ILE A 127 -7.54 -13.21 -6.97
C ILE A 127 -8.32 -12.76 -5.72
N PHE A 128 -8.21 -11.48 -5.36
CA PHE A 128 -8.79 -10.92 -4.15
C PHE A 128 -9.86 -9.86 -4.45
N LYS A 129 -10.86 -9.81 -3.58
CA LYS A 129 -11.73 -8.66 -3.40
C LYS A 129 -11.09 -7.75 -2.37
N PHE A 130 -10.83 -6.49 -2.74
CA PHE A 130 -10.28 -5.49 -1.83
C PHE A 130 -11.41 -4.77 -1.10
N THR A 131 -11.21 -4.55 0.19
CA THR A 131 -12.14 -3.79 1.01
C THR A 131 -11.35 -2.87 1.93
N ARG A 132 -11.79 -1.63 2.07
CA ARG A 132 -11.30 -0.78 3.15
C ARG A 132 -12.12 -1.04 4.39
N GLY A 133 -11.48 -1.09 5.55
CA GLY A 133 -12.16 -1.16 6.82
C GLY A 133 -13.14 -0.01 7.01
N GLU A 134 -14.25 -0.26 7.70
CA GLU A 134 -15.33 0.70 7.83
C GLU A 134 -15.04 1.75 8.90
N ARG A 135 -15.40 3.00 8.60
CA ARG A 135 -15.35 4.10 9.54
C ARG A 135 -16.77 4.55 9.87
N ARG A 136 -17.19 4.36 11.12
CA ARG A 136 -18.52 4.82 11.57
C ARG A 136 -18.47 6.07 12.45
N GLY A 137 -17.33 6.35 13.09
CA GLY A 137 -17.10 7.61 13.78
C GLY A 137 -17.40 7.62 15.29
N TRP A 138 -17.92 6.51 15.88
CA TRP A 138 -18.15 6.42 17.31
C TRP A 138 -17.77 5.03 17.84
N ASN A 139 -16.51 4.87 18.21
CA ASN A 139 -15.95 3.58 18.64
C ASN A 139 -16.71 2.91 19.79
N PRO A 140 -17.20 3.61 20.85
CA PRO A 140 -17.93 2.96 21.92
C PRO A 140 -19.18 2.21 21.47
N LEU A 141 -19.90 2.68 20.46
CA LEU A 141 -21.05 1.98 19.88
C LEU A 141 -20.63 0.78 19.04
N PHE A 142 -19.61 0.99 18.16
CA PHE A 142 -19.26 0.00 17.14
C PHE A 142 -18.24 -1.05 17.60
N TYR A 143 -17.52 -0.81 18.68
CA TYR A 143 -16.54 -1.73 19.25
C TYR A 143 -16.87 -1.97 20.73
N PRO A 144 -17.87 -2.83 21.02
CA PRO A 144 -18.28 -3.10 22.38
C PRO A 144 -17.13 -3.69 23.21
N ALA A 145 -17.09 -3.32 24.49
CA ALA A 145 -16.21 -3.97 25.44
C ALA A 145 -16.75 -5.38 25.78
N SER A 146 -15.87 -6.27 26.22
CA SER A 146 -16.27 -7.61 26.67
C SER A 146 -17.34 -7.56 27.77
N GLY A 147 -18.25 -8.56 27.77
CA GLY A 147 -19.31 -8.68 28.77
C GLY A 147 -20.64 -8.01 28.35
N HIS A 148 -20.81 -7.60 27.11
CA HIS A 148 -22.10 -7.20 26.57
C HIS A 148 -23.05 -8.38 26.36
N ASN A 149 -24.36 -8.10 26.26
CA ASN A 149 -25.41 -9.10 26.03
C ASN A 149 -25.93 -9.09 24.57
N ILE A 150 -25.18 -8.51 23.64
CA ILE A 150 -25.55 -8.46 22.23
C ILE A 150 -25.55 -9.88 21.65
N GLU A 151 -26.56 -10.21 20.84
CA GLU A 151 -26.66 -11.52 20.19
C GLU A 151 -25.46 -11.77 19.25
N ALA A 152 -24.94 -13.00 19.26
CA ALA A 152 -23.71 -13.38 18.57
C ALA A 152 -23.79 -13.13 17.03
N GLU A 153 -24.98 -13.15 16.44
CA GLU A 153 -25.17 -12.85 15.02
C GLU A 153 -24.81 -11.41 14.63
N TYR A 154 -24.79 -10.47 15.58
CA TYR A 154 -24.41 -9.07 15.37
C TYR A 154 -22.97 -8.77 15.79
N ILE A 155 -22.25 -9.76 16.27
CA ILE A 155 -20.86 -9.59 16.68
C ILE A 155 -19.91 -10.21 15.67
N ARG A 156 -18.87 -9.46 15.32
CA ARG A 156 -17.77 -9.93 14.46
C ARG A 156 -16.45 -9.71 15.16
N PRO A 157 -15.53 -10.68 15.07
CA PRO A 157 -14.16 -10.45 15.53
C PRO A 157 -13.54 -9.33 14.68
N VAL A 158 -12.93 -8.33 15.31
CA VAL A 158 -12.32 -7.18 14.62
C VAL A 158 -10.86 -7.04 14.96
N LEU A 159 -10.05 -6.74 13.94
CA LEU A 159 -8.69 -6.23 14.11
C LEU A 159 -8.72 -4.70 13.97
N LYS A 160 -8.33 -4.00 15.03
CA LYS A 160 -8.34 -2.52 15.06
C LYS A 160 -7.06 -1.91 14.48
N ASN A 161 -5.94 -2.60 14.62
CA ASN A 161 -4.65 -2.19 14.03
C ASN A 161 -3.63 -3.35 14.08
N LEU A 162 -2.56 -3.23 13.28
CA LEU A 162 -1.47 -4.21 13.22
C LEU A 162 -0.28 -3.90 14.16
N ARG A 163 -0.40 -2.92 15.08
CA ARG A 163 0.72 -2.53 15.96
C ARG A 163 1.13 -3.63 16.92
N GLY A 164 0.17 -4.39 17.42
CA GLY A 164 0.40 -5.53 18.33
C GLY A 164 0.87 -6.81 17.64
N THR A 165 0.88 -6.85 16.30
CA THR A 165 1.27 -8.02 15.53
C THR A 165 2.77 -7.98 15.24
N SER A 166 3.55 -8.90 15.77
CA SER A 166 5.00 -8.95 15.56
C SER A 166 5.41 -9.70 14.27
N GLY A 167 4.64 -10.72 13.88
CA GLY A 167 4.87 -11.56 12.69
C GLY A 167 3.93 -11.24 11.53
N LEU A 168 3.74 -12.23 10.66
CA LEU A 168 2.84 -12.16 9.50
C LEU A 168 1.46 -12.76 9.76
N TYR A 169 1.25 -13.42 10.90
CA TYR A 169 -0.05 -13.94 11.32
C TYR A 169 -0.70 -12.99 12.33
N CYS A 170 -1.96 -12.68 12.12
CA CYS A 170 -2.71 -11.80 13.00
C CYS A 170 -4.05 -12.43 13.41
N SER A 171 -4.59 -11.94 14.52
CA SER A 171 -5.91 -12.32 15.05
C SER A 171 -6.67 -11.06 15.43
N ALA A 172 -7.99 -11.17 15.54
CA ALA A 172 -8.81 -10.10 16.08
C ALA A 172 -8.31 -9.66 17.47
N ASP A 173 -8.37 -8.36 17.73
CA ASP A 173 -8.01 -7.72 19.00
C ASP A 173 -9.23 -7.12 19.70
N GLY A 174 -10.44 -7.43 19.23
CA GLY A 174 -11.70 -7.00 19.80
C GLY A 174 -12.91 -7.53 19.05
N GLU A 175 -14.06 -6.94 19.36
CA GLU A 175 -15.37 -7.26 18.79
C GLU A 175 -15.95 -6.03 18.11
N ALA A 176 -16.71 -6.24 17.02
CA ALA A 176 -17.42 -5.20 16.28
C ALA A 176 -18.91 -5.51 16.30
N PHE A 177 -19.72 -4.51 16.65
CA PHE A 177 -21.17 -4.56 16.51
C PHE A 177 -21.58 -4.24 15.08
N CYS A 178 -22.07 -5.25 14.37
CA CYS A 178 -22.45 -5.19 12.96
C CYS A 178 -23.93 -5.55 12.81
N CYS A 179 -24.80 -4.57 12.88
CA CYS A 179 -26.25 -4.73 12.73
C CYS A 179 -26.78 -3.88 11.58
N SER A 180 -27.50 -4.50 10.63
CA SER A 180 -28.21 -3.84 9.52
C SER A 180 -29.73 -4.02 9.60
N ARG A 181 -30.25 -4.52 10.74
CA ARG A 181 -31.68 -4.68 10.98
C ARG A 181 -32.28 -3.41 11.54
N SER A 182 -33.55 -3.14 11.20
CA SER A 182 -34.28 -2.04 11.81
C SER A 182 -34.65 -2.35 13.27
N ILE A 183 -35.02 -1.32 14.03
CA ILE A 183 -35.50 -1.47 15.41
C ILE A 183 -36.70 -2.37 15.46
N GLU A 184 -37.66 -2.21 14.53
CA GLU A 184 -38.89 -3.02 14.44
C GLU A 184 -38.58 -4.49 14.15
N GLU A 185 -37.60 -4.78 13.28
CA GLU A 185 -37.15 -6.15 13.02
C GLU A 185 -36.50 -6.78 14.26
N LEU A 186 -35.68 -6.02 14.99
CA LEU A 186 -35.08 -6.50 16.23
C LEU A 186 -36.12 -6.79 17.31
N GLU A 187 -37.18 -5.97 17.40
CA GLU A 187 -38.30 -6.19 18.31
C GLU A 187 -39.10 -7.45 17.94
N GLN A 188 -39.43 -7.63 16.65
CA GLN A 188 -40.12 -8.83 16.15
C GLN A 188 -39.35 -10.12 16.40
N LEU A 189 -38.03 -10.07 16.28
CA LEU A 189 -37.12 -11.21 16.51
C LEU A 189 -36.83 -11.43 18.03
N ASN A 190 -37.27 -10.50 18.88
CA ASN A 190 -36.95 -10.51 20.32
C ASN A 190 -35.44 -10.45 20.61
N HIS A 191 -34.67 -9.74 19.77
CA HIS A 191 -33.24 -9.53 19.95
C HIS A 191 -32.96 -8.39 20.92
N THR A 192 -33.19 -8.67 22.19
CA THR A 192 -33.19 -7.69 23.28
C THR A 192 -31.82 -7.12 23.58
N GLY A 193 -30.75 -7.88 23.36
CA GLY A 193 -29.38 -7.45 23.58
C GLY A 193 -28.96 -6.33 22.62
N ALA A 194 -29.15 -6.53 21.31
CA ALA A 194 -28.90 -5.51 20.28
C ALA A 194 -29.78 -4.26 20.48
N LEU A 195 -31.08 -4.46 20.80
CA LEU A 195 -31.98 -3.35 21.09
C LEU A 195 -31.52 -2.50 22.27
N GLN A 196 -31.17 -3.13 23.40
CA GLN A 196 -30.69 -2.42 24.59
C GLN A 196 -29.38 -1.69 24.29
N TRP A 197 -28.50 -2.33 23.53
CA TRP A 197 -27.24 -1.74 23.10
C TRP A 197 -27.47 -0.47 22.29
N ILE A 198 -28.27 -0.52 21.23
CA ILE A 198 -28.59 0.64 20.38
C ILE A 198 -29.24 1.75 21.20
N ARG A 199 -30.26 1.42 22.02
CA ARG A 199 -30.99 2.40 22.86
C ARG A 199 -30.10 3.09 23.89
N SER A 200 -29.04 2.41 24.37
CA SER A 200 -28.09 3.00 25.31
C SER A 200 -27.30 4.17 24.72
N PHE A 201 -27.20 4.27 23.39
CA PHE A 201 -26.52 5.35 22.68
C PHE A 201 -27.48 6.39 22.05
N GLU A 202 -28.77 6.12 22.01
CA GLU A 202 -29.77 6.95 21.30
C GLU A 202 -29.81 8.41 21.78
N ASN A 203 -29.62 8.62 23.09
CA ASN A 203 -29.64 9.94 23.73
C ASN A 203 -28.24 10.52 23.99
N GLN A 204 -27.19 9.91 23.41
CA GLN A 204 -25.82 10.39 23.59
C GLN A 204 -25.43 11.38 22.46
N ASN A 205 -24.54 12.30 22.80
CA ASN A 205 -23.97 13.25 21.87
C ASN A 205 -22.50 12.88 21.57
N ASN A 206 -22.03 13.27 20.39
CA ASN A 206 -20.61 13.22 20.06
C ASN A 206 -19.81 14.31 20.81
N GLU A 207 -18.50 14.34 20.60
CA GLU A 207 -17.56 15.30 21.25
C GLU A 207 -17.90 16.77 20.95
N THR A 208 -18.63 17.05 19.88
CA THR A 208 -19.06 18.41 19.49
C THR A 208 -20.48 18.76 19.93
N GLY A 209 -21.13 17.89 20.72
CA GLY A 209 -22.48 18.11 21.25
C GLY A 209 -23.63 17.76 20.28
N VAL A 210 -23.32 17.15 19.12
CA VAL A 210 -24.34 16.71 18.14
C VAL A 210 -24.85 15.32 18.52
N PRO A 211 -26.19 15.06 18.54
CA PRO A 211 -26.74 13.75 18.82
C PRO A 211 -26.15 12.66 17.92
N LEU A 212 -25.83 11.47 18.48
CA LEU A 212 -25.26 10.36 17.71
C LEU A 212 -26.21 9.90 16.58
N THR A 213 -27.51 9.93 16.83
CA THR A 213 -28.55 9.64 15.82
C THR A 213 -28.50 10.52 14.58
N GLN A 214 -27.91 11.73 14.70
CA GLN A 214 -27.70 12.65 13.58
C GLN A 214 -26.26 12.56 13.04
N SER A 215 -25.28 12.58 13.91
CA SER A 215 -23.86 12.62 13.50
C SER A 215 -23.36 11.33 12.84
N LEU A 216 -24.00 10.19 13.12
CA LEU A 216 -23.68 8.88 12.54
C LEU A 216 -24.59 8.50 11.37
N LEU A 217 -25.65 9.27 11.10
CA LEU A 217 -26.57 9.00 10.01
C LEU A 217 -25.86 9.12 8.65
N ARG A 218 -26.07 8.12 7.79
CA ARG A 218 -25.61 8.11 6.40
C ARG A 218 -26.76 7.78 5.47
N ALA A 219 -26.64 8.16 4.21
CA ALA A 219 -27.65 7.85 3.20
C ALA A 219 -27.89 6.33 3.11
N ASN A 220 -29.13 5.91 3.21
CA ASN A 220 -29.57 4.52 3.14
C ASN A 220 -28.97 3.58 4.21
N MET A 221 -28.69 4.12 5.40
CA MET A 221 -28.18 3.34 6.54
C MET A 221 -28.82 3.85 7.84
N PHE A 222 -29.04 2.96 8.78
CA PHE A 222 -29.36 3.36 10.15
C PHE A 222 -28.16 4.03 10.81
N TRP A 223 -28.37 4.92 11.75
CA TRP A 223 -27.29 5.62 12.46
C TRP A 223 -26.35 4.66 13.22
N TYR A 224 -26.88 3.52 13.65
CA TYR A 224 -26.14 2.43 14.35
C TYR A 224 -25.66 1.33 13.40
N GLU A 225 -25.95 1.43 12.10
CA GLU A 225 -25.64 0.36 11.17
C GLU A 225 -24.15 0.27 10.88
N MET A 226 -23.61 -0.95 10.90
CA MET A 226 -22.33 -1.32 10.33
C MET A 226 -22.51 -2.61 9.52
N LYS A 227 -21.98 -2.61 8.29
CA LYS A 227 -22.10 -3.75 7.38
C LYS A 227 -21.26 -4.93 7.87
N THR A 228 -21.70 -6.15 7.53
CA THR A 228 -21.10 -7.40 8.01
C THR A 228 -20.16 -8.07 7.01
N ASP A 229 -20.01 -7.54 5.79
CA ASP A 229 -19.34 -8.17 4.67
C ASP A 229 -17.86 -7.84 4.50
N ASN A 230 -17.28 -7.08 5.44
CA ASN A 230 -15.88 -6.66 5.40
C ASN A 230 -14.91 -7.65 6.10
N MET A 231 -15.22 -8.96 6.04
CA MET A 231 -14.35 -10.01 6.58
C MET A 231 -13.20 -10.28 5.63
N ALA A 232 -11.96 -10.15 6.12
CA ALA A 232 -10.76 -10.32 5.32
C ALA A 232 -10.01 -11.63 5.64
N ASP A 233 -9.31 -12.16 4.64
CA ASP A 233 -8.36 -13.28 4.74
C ASP A 233 -6.94 -12.76 4.98
N PHE A 234 -6.57 -11.66 4.30
CA PHE A 234 -5.29 -10.97 4.45
C PHE A 234 -5.54 -9.49 4.71
N VAL A 235 -4.54 -8.82 5.24
CA VAL A 235 -4.67 -7.42 5.62
C VAL A 235 -3.38 -6.64 5.39
N ALA A 236 -3.50 -5.50 4.72
CA ALA A 236 -2.44 -4.51 4.53
C ALA A 236 -2.73 -3.25 5.37
N ASN A 237 -1.67 -2.57 5.82
CA ASN A 237 -1.83 -1.26 6.44
C ASN A 237 -2.18 -0.18 5.40
N VAL A 238 -2.99 0.80 5.80
CA VAL A 238 -3.12 2.06 5.06
C VAL A 238 -1.86 2.90 5.22
N ASN A 239 -1.21 2.81 6.38
CA ASN A 239 0.01 3.56 6.68
C ASN A 239 1.14 2.60 7.03
N TYR A 240 2.25 2.70 6.30
CA TYR A 240 3.48 1.97 6.61
C TYR A 240 4.55 2.92 7.17
N ASP A 241 5.38 2.38 8.05
CA ASP A 241 6.61 3.01 8.53
C ASP A 241 7.82 2.20 7.96
N LYS A 242 8.66 1.65 8.81
CA LYS A 242 9.92 0.97 8.41
C LYS A 242 9.73 -0.42 7.83
N SER A 243 8.65 -1.13 8.13
CA SER A 243 8.39 -2.50 7.66
C SER A 243 7.28 -2.52 6.63
N LEU A 244 7.52 -3.18 5.49
CA LEU A 244 6.52 -3.41 4.44
C LEU A 244 6.07 -4.87 4.52
N PHE A 245 4.78 -5.10 4.64
CA PHE A 245 4.23 -6.46 4.76
C PHE A 245 2.72 -6.48 4.54
N ILE A 246 2.22 -7.66 4.20
CA ILE A 246 0.80 -8.00 4.25
C ILE A 246 0.66 -9.16 5.23
N ALA A 247 -0.23 -9.05 6.21
CA ALA A 247 -0.47 -10.11 7.18
C ALA A 247 -1.66 -10.99 6.75
N THR A 248 -1.70 -12.22 7.26
CA THR A 248 -2.85 -13.12 7.10
C THR A 248 -3.55 -13.33 8.43
N PHE A 249 -4.87 -13.46 8.41
CA PHE A 249 -5.64 -13.85 9.58
C PHE A 249 -5.59 -15.35 9.80
N VAL A 250 -5.43 -15.78 11.06
CA VAL A 250 -5.65 -17.17 11.47
C VAL A 250 -7.10 -17.58 11.19
N ASN A 251 -8.05 -16.71 11.59
CA ASN A 251 -9.47 -16.81 11.23
C ASN A 251 -9.90 -15.48 10.63
N ARG A 252 -10.68 -15.51 9.55
CA ARG A 252 -11.21 -14.29 8.91
C ARG A 252 -11.73 -13.31 9.95
N SER A 253 -11.43 -12.04 9.75
CA SER A 253 -11.78 -11.01 10.71
C SER A 253 -12.32 -9.76 10.01
N PHE A 254 -13.18 -9.04 10.72
CA PHE A 254 -13.55 -7.68 10.38
C PHE A 254 -12.37 -6.74 10.61
N ILE A 255 -12.25 -5.68 9.83
CA ILE A 255 -11.12 -4.76 9.91
C ILE A 255 -11.57 -3.31 10.08
N ASP A 256 -10.80 -2.56 10.88
CA ASP A 256 -10.98 -1.12 11.08
C ASP A 256 -10.51 -0.32 9.85
N GLN A 257 -11.01 0.90 9.72
CA GLN A 257 -10.73 1.86 8.64
C GLN A 257 -9.25 2.11 8.31
N ARG A 258 -8.33 1.76 9.21
CA ARG A 258 -6.88 1.96 9.03
C ARG A 258 -6.20 0.84 8.23
N MET A 259 -6.99 -0.10 7.74
CA MET A 259 -6.50 -1.27 7.03
C MET A 259 -7.22 -1.47 5.70
N ILE A 260 -6.57 -2.20 4.82
CA ILE A 260 -7.10 -2.70 3.56
C ILE A 260 -7.17 -4.21 3.68
N GLY A 261 -8.37 -4.77 3.59
CA GLY A 261 -8.61 -6.20 3.60
C GLY A 261 -8.55 -6.78 2.20
N LEU A 262 -7.99 -7.97 2.10
CA LEU A 262 -7.99 -8.80 0.91
C LEU A 262 -8.75 -10.08 1.24
N SER A 263 -9.87 -10.30 0.55
CA SER A 263 -10.69 -11.50 0.70
C SER A 263 -10.58 -12.34 -0.54
N LEU A 264 -10.26 -13.64 -0.39
CA LEU A 264 -10.16 -14.58 -1.52
C LEU A 264 -11.49 -14.67 -2.25
N LYS A 265 -11.45 -14.58 -3.57
CA LYS A 265 -12.58 -14.92 -4.42
C LYS A 265 -12.87 -16.41 -4.37
N ALA A 266 -14.09 -16.81 -4.71
CA ALA A 266 -14.57 -18.18 -4.52
C ALA A 266 -13.68 -19.24 -5.19
N GLU A 267 -13.20 -18.93 -6.39
CA GLU A 267 -12.33 -19.80 -7.20
C GLU A 267 -10.95 -20.06 -6.59
N PHE A 268 -10.49 -19.20 -5.66
CA PHE A 268 -9.17 -19.30 -5.02
C PHE A 268 -9.22 -19.70 -3.54
N GLN A 269 -10.38 -20.05 -3.00
CA GLN A 269 -10.53 -20.39 -1.58
C GLN A 269 -9.82 -21.67 -1.15
N THR A 270 -9.51 -22.55 -2.11
CA THR A 270 -8.78 -23.81 -1.89
C THR A 270 -7.26 -23.66 -2.04
N GLU A 271 -6.78 -22.51 -2.49
CA GLU A 271 -5.34 -22.27 -2.64
C GLU A 271 -4.62 -22.21 -1.29
N ASP A 272 -3.35 -22.62 -1.28
CA ASP A 272 -2.54 -22.59 -0.09
C ASP A 272 -2.33 -21.13 0.41
N ARG A 273 -2.80 -20.86 1.60
CA ARG A 273 -2.67 -19.53 2.23
C ARG A 273 -1.21 -19.13 2.45
N VAL A 274 -0.32 -20.09 2.71
CA VAL A 274 1.10 -19.78 2.90
C VAL A 274 1.76 -19.39 1.59
N LEU A 275 1.40 -20.05 0.48
CA LEU A 275 1.81 -19.64 -0.87
C LEU A 275 1.37 -18.21 -1.18
N LEU A 276 0.08 -17.91 -0.97
CA LEU A 276 -0.43 -16.56 -1.23
C LEU A 276 0.22 -15.52 -0.33
N LEU A 277 0.47 -15.84 0.95
CA LEU A 277 1.18 -14.97 1.87
C LEU A 277 2.62 -14.72 1.40
N ALA A 278 3.30 -15.75 0.89
CA ALA A 278 4.65 -15.64 0.33
C ALA A 278 4.68 -14.67 -0.87
N LEU A 279 3.78 -14.84 -1.82
CA LEU A 279 3.66 -13.96 -3.00
C LEU A 279 3.35 -12.51 -2.61
N LEU A 280 2.43 -12.31 -1.67
CA LEU A 280 2.04 -10.99 -1.14
C LEU A 280 3.17 -10.30 -0.34
N ASN A 281 4.18 -11.06 0.10
CA ASN A 281 5.35 -10.56 0.84
C ASN A 281 6.68 -10.75 0.09
N SER A 282 6.65 -10.99 -1.21
CA SER A 282 7.85 -11.01 -2.05
C SER A 282 8.47 -9.60 -2.17
N ILE A 283 9.73 -9.55 -2.57
CA ILE A 283 10.43 -8.27 -2.84
C ILE A 283 9.72 -7.44 -3.90
N LEU A 284 9.07 -8.08 -4.89
CA LEU A 284 8.25 -7.43 -5.90
C LEU A 284 7.01 -6.77 -5.27
N SER A 285 6.31 -7.47 -4.39
CA SER A 285 5.17 -6.91 -3.65
C SER A 285 5.58 -5.75 -2.77
N MET A 286 6.74 -5.83 -2.11
CA MET A 286 7.29 -4.72 -1.32
C MET A 286 7.64 -3.51 -2.21
N PHE A 287 8.20 -3.75 -3.40
CA PHE A 287 8.48 -2.70 -4.38
C PHE A 287 7.17 -1.98 -4.82
N PHE A 288 6.13 -2.73 -5.15
CA PHE A 288 4.84 -2.13 -5.50
C PHE A 288 4.24 -1.32 -4.34
N ILE A 289 4.27 -1.85 -3.10
CA ILE A 289 3.79 -1.12 -1.92
C ILE A 289 4.56 0.20 -1.77
N GLU A 290 5.88 0.17 -1.85
CA GLU A 290 6.72 1.37 -1.72
C GLU A 290 6.45 2.37 -2.85
N SER A 291 6.31 1.90 -4.09
CA SER A 291 6.06 2.75 -5.25
C SER A 291 4.66 3.39 -5.27
N PHE A 292 3.63 2.73 -4.71
CA PHE A 292 2.25 3.24 -4.69
C PHE A 292 1.98 4.27 -3.62
N GLY A 293 2.74 4.19 -2.53
CA GLY A 293 2.55 5.07 -1.41
C GLY A 293 2.97 6.50 -1.76
N PHE A 294 2.38 7.44 -1.06
CA PHE A 294 2.87 8.81 -1.06
C PHE A 294 3.36 9.14 0.34
N GLY A 295 4.51 9.81 0.40
CA GLY A 295 5.08 10.24 1.67
C GLY A 295 4.21 11.34 2.30
N ARG A 296 3.85 11.16 3.57
CA ARG A 296 3.22 12.21 4.38
C ARG A 296 4.23 13.05 5.17
N GLY A 297 5.48 12.88 4.89
CA GLY A 297 6.58 13.41 5.68
C GLY A 297 7.07 12.44 6.76
N LEU A 298 8.28 12.66 7.24
CA LEU A 298 8.94 11.86 8.28
C LEU A 298 8.96 10.33 8.01
N GLY A 299 8.95 9.93 6.74
CA GLY A 299 9.03 8.54 6.31
C GLY A 299 7.72 7.72 6.40
N ALA A 300 6.59 8.34 6.72
CA ALA A 300 5.30 7.66 6.66
C ALA A 300 4.83 7.46 5.21
N LEU A 301 4.40 6.24 4.88
CA LEU A 301 3.91 5.86 3.56
C LEU A 301 2.41 5.56 3.63
N ASP A 302 1.61 6.32 2.90
CA ASP A 302 0.17 6.11 2.83
C ASP A 302 -0.24 5.39 1.54
N LEU A 303 -1.02 4.32 1.68
CA LEU A 303 -1.66 3.63 0.59
C LEU A 303 -3.10 4.12 0.38
N ARG A 304 -3.47 4.39 -0.86
CA ARG A 304 -4.86 4.57 -1.26
C ARG A 304 -5.45 3.22 -1.65
N ALA A 305 -6.49 2.78 -0.96
CA ALA A 305 -7.12 1.49 -1.19
C ALA A 305 -7.53 1.26 -2.65
N THR A 306 -8.11 2.29 -3.31
CA THR A 306 -8.52 2.23 -4.71
C THR A 306 -7.35 2.05 -5.68
N LYS A 307 -6.20 2.69 -5.39
CA LYS A 307 -5.00 2.52 -6.21
C LYS A 307 -4.38 1.15 -5.98
N PHE A 308 -4.33 0.72 -4.72
CA PHE A 308 -3.83 -0.60 -4.35
C PHE A 308 -4.65 -1.71 -5.00
N GLU A 309 -5.98 -1.62 -4.99
CA GLU A 309 -6.88 -2.55 -5.67
C GLU A 309 -6.64 -2.59 -7.20
N ARG A 310 -6.47 -1.42 -7.83
CA ARG A 310 -6.33 -1.30 -9.28
C ARG A 310 -4.99 -1.80 -9.81
N ASP A 311 -3.90 -1.43 -9.13
CA ASP A 311 -2.55 -1.47 -9.70
C ASP A 311 -1.64 -2.52 -9.02
N PHE A 312 -2.02 -3.09 -7.86
CA PHE A 312 -1.19 -4.05 -7.15
C PHE A 312 -1.12 -5.39 -7.86
N LYS A 313 0.09 -5.87 -8.09
CA LYS A 313 0.37 -7.11 -8.80
C LYS A 313 1.20 -8.06 -7.95
N ILE A 314 1.02 -9.35 -8.20
CA ILE A 314 1.86 -10.44 -7.67
C ILE A 314 2.31 -11.35 -8.82
N LEU A 315 3.27 -12.23 -8.55
CA LEU A 315 3.66 -13.26 -9.51
C LEU A 315 2.50 -14.22 -9.77
N ASP A 316 2.28 -14.57 -11.05
CA ASP A 316 1.18 -15.45 -11.48
C ASP A 316 1.49 -16.92 -11.17
N PHE A 317 0.97 -17.39 -10.07
CA PHE A 317 1.16 -18.75 -9.57
C PHE A 317 0.26 -19.79 -10.20
N GLN A 318 -0.69 -19.41 -11.06
CA GLN A 318 -1.72 -20.30 -11.59
C GLN A 318 -1.16 -21.38 -12.50
N SER A 319 -0.05 -21.11 -13.18
CA SER A 319 0.64 -22.04 -14.06
C SER A 319 1.67 -22.94 -13.35
N LEU A 320 1.92 -22.74 -12.05
CA LEU A 320 2.91 -23.49 -11.30
C LEU A 320 2.43 -24.90 -10.98
N SER A 321 3.34 -25.88 -11.08
CA SER A 321 3.12 -27.24 -10.57
C SER A 321 3.07 -27.25 -9.04
N ASP A 322 2.46 -28.29 -8.45
CA ASP A 322 2.39 -28.46 -7.00
C ASP A 322 3.78 -28.50 -6.36
N GLY A 323 4.76 -29.11 -7.03
CA GLY A 323 6.15 -29.13 -6.55
C GLY A 323 6.79 -27.74 -6.49
N GLN A 324 6.51 -26.86 -7.46
CA GLN A 324 6.96 -25.48 -7.46
C GLN A 324 6.27 -24.64 -6.36
N LYS A 325 4.95 -24.79 -6.21
CA LYS A 325 4.19 -24.17 -5.14
C LYS A 325 4.73 -24.58 -3.77
N GLN A 326 5.01 -25.87 -3.57
CA GLN A 326 5.59 -26.39 -2.33
C GLN A 326 6.99 -25.82 -2.06
N ALA A 327 7.86 -25.76 -3.07
CA ALA A 327 9.20 -25.19 -2.92
C ALA A 327 9.18 -23.72 -2.47
N ILE A 328 8.24 -22.92 -3.01
CA ILE A 328 8.03 -21.53 -2.60
C ILE A 328 7.59 -21.48 -1.12
N THR A 329 6.60 -22.31 -0.75
CA THR A 329 6.06 -22.37 0.61
C THR A 329 7.14 -22.77 1.62
N ASP A 330 7.95 -23.81 1.30
CA ASP A 330 9.03 -24.29 2.17
C ASP A 330 10.12 -23.22 2.36
N ALA A 331 10.49 -22.53 1.28
CA ALA A 331 11.48 -21.45 1.35
C ALA A 331 10.97 -20.24 2.16
N PHE A 332 9.65 -19.97 2.15
CA PHE A 332 9.03 -18.87 2.88
C PHE A 332 8.76 -19.18 4.36
N GLN A 333 8.69 -20.46 4.73
CA GLN A 333 8.33 -20.89 6.08
C GLN A 333 9.15 -20.21 7.20
N PRO A 334 10.50 -20.11 7.12
CA PRO A 334 11.29 -19.43 8.16
C PRO A 334 10.88 -17.97 8.37
N ILE A 335 10.58 -17.25 7.28
CA ILE A 335 10.14 -15.85 7.32
C ILE A 335 8.77 -15.73 7.97
N SER A 336 7.85 -16.64 7.65
CA SER A 336 6.48 -16.63 8.17
C SER A 336 6.41 -16.89 9.68
N GLN A 337 7.41 -17.53 10.25
CA GLN A 337 7.47 -17.96 11.66
C GLN A 337 8.21 -16.97 12.57
N ARG A 338 8.91 -15.98 12.01
CA ARG A 338 9.67 -15.02 12.80
C ARG A 338 9.01 -13.65 12.87
N ASN A 339 9.54 -12.81 13.75
CA ASN A 339 9.14 -11.42 13.84
C ASN A 339 9.56 -10.65 12.57
N ARG A 340 8.74 -9.69 12.18
CA ARG A 340 9.03 -8.75 11.10
C ARG A 340 10.18 -7.83 11.49
N LEU A 341 10.97 -7.45 10.50
CA LEU A 341 12.07 -6.52 10.66
C LEU A 341 11.78 -5.23 9.86
N PRO A 342 12.47 -4.11 10.19
CA PRO A 342 12.57 -2.98 9.29
C PRO A 342 13.10 -3.43 7.92
N LEU A 343 12.63 -2.80 6.84
CA LEU A 343 12.93 -3.23 5.47
C LEU A 343 14.43 -3.42 5.21
N GLU A 344 15.27 -2.47 5.63
CA GLU A 344 16.72 -2.54 5.43
C GLU A 344 17.37 -3.75 6.12
N GLN A 345 16.81 -4.19 7.25
CA GLN A 345 17.27 -5.40 7.95
C GLN A 345 16.64 -6.66 7.36
N GLU A 346 15.37 -6.59 6.95
CA GLU A 346 14.61 -7.69 6.38
C GLU A 346 15.25 -8.25 5.12
N ILE A 347 15.64 -7.37 4.19
CA ILE A 347 16.20 -7.77 2.90
C ILE A 347 17.65 -8.29 2.97
N GLU A 348 18.33 -8.10 4.11
CA GLU A 348 19.68 -8.63 4.35
C GLU A 348 19.65 -9.99 5.07
N GLN A 349 18.47 -10.49 5.49
CA GLN A 349 18.37 -11.78 6.14
C GLN A 349 18.65 -12.93 5.16
N ALA A 350 19.36 -13.95 5.63
CA ALA A 350 19.70 -15.12 4.80
C ALA A 350 18.46 -15.91 4.37
N ASP A 351 17.46 -16.05 5.24
CA ASP A 351 16.18 -16.69 4.93
C ASP A 351 15.41 -15.92 3.85
N ARG A 352 15.43 -14.58 3.93
CA ARG A 352 14.81 -13.71 2.92
C ARG A 352 15.51 -13.87 1.57
N THR A 353 16.83 -13.79 1.53
CA THR A 353 17.61 -13.96 0.30
C THR A 353 17.37 -15.34 -0.33
N ASN A 354 17.31 -16.39 0.48
CA ASN A 354 17.02 -17.75 -0.01
C ASN A 354 15.62 -17.84 -0.60
N PHE A 355 14.60 -17.33 0.09
CA PHE A 355 13.23 -17.31 -0.39
C PHE A 355 13.10 -16.58 -1.73
N GLU A 356 13.65 -15.35 -1.82
CA GLU A 356 13.54 -14.55 -3.05
C GLU A 356 14.22 -15.21 -4.24
N ARG A 357 15.39 -15.85 -4.02
CA ARG A 357 16.06 -16.60 -5.09
C ARG A 357 15.25 -17.79 -5.57
N VAL A 358 14.76 -18.64 -4.65
CA VAL A 358 13.90 -19.77 -5.02
C VAL A 358 12.66 -19.29 -5.78
N LEU A 359 12.00 -18.23 -5.29
CA LEU A 359 10.82 -17.66 -5.93
C LEU A 359 11.15 -17.19 -7.35
N LEU A 360 12.15 -16.34 -7.51
CA LEU A 360 12.48 -15.73 -8.80
C LEU A 360 13.06 -16.75 -9.80
N GLU A 361 13.79 -17.78 -9.33
CA GLU A 361 14.24 -18.92 -10.17
C GLU A 361 13.06 -19.71 -10.74
N ILE A 362 12.03 -20.00 -9.93
CA ILE A 362 10.83 -20.70 -10.38
C ILE A 362 10.12 -19.93 -11.50
N PHE A 363 10.14 -18.60 -11.44
CA PHE A 363 9.55 -17.72 -12.46
C PHE A 363 10.50 -17.38 -13.63
N GLY A 364 11.77 -17.83 -13.58
CA GLY A 364 12.78 -17.59 -14.61
C GLY A 364 13.23 -16.14 -14.70
N ILE A 365 13.30 -15.43 -13.59
CA ILE A 365 13.66 -14.00 -13.47
C ILE A 365 14.66 -13.73 -12.33
N ALA A 366 15.44 -14.73 -11.95
CA ALA A 366 16.39 -14.66 -10.81
C ALA A 366 17.50 -13.63 -11.03
N GLU A 367 17.90 -13.39 -12.26
CA GLU A 367 18.89 -12.38 -12.67
C GLU A 367 18.50 -10.95 -12.28
N HIS A 368 17.20 -10.69 -12.10
CA HIS A 368 16.69 -9.36 -11.71
C HIS A 368 16.69 -9.11 -10.20
N TYR A 369 17.02 -10.10 -9.35
CA TYR A 369 16.94 -9.97 -7.89
C TYR A 369 17.66 -8.74 -7.35
N ASP A 370 18.93 -8.55 -7.73
CA ASP A 370 19.73 -7.44 -7.22
C ASP A 370 19.23 -6.08 -7.72
N ALA A 371 18.72 -6.02 -8.96
CA ALA A 371 18.14 -4.81 -9.52
C ALA A 371 16.82 -4.43 -8.83
N ILE A 372 15.94 -5.40 -8.55
CA ILE A 372 14.70 -5.19 -7.80
C ILE A 372 15.01 -4.72 -6.38
N LYS A 373 15.95 -5.38 -5.70
CA LYS A 373 16.41 -5.03 -4.35
C LYS A 373 16.94 -3.60 -4.30
N ALA A 374 17.80 -3.23 -5.25
CA ALA A 374 18.36 -1.88 -5.34
C ALA A 374 17.28 -0.83 -5.57
N SER A 375 16.32 -1.10 -6.45
CA SER A 375 15.18 -0.22 -6.74
C SER A 375 14.30 0.00 -5.51
N LEU A 376 13.94 -1.06 -4.81
CA LEU A 376 13.15 -0.99 -3.58
C LEU A 376 13.86 -0.16 -2.50
N LEU A 377 15.15 -0.42 -2.27
CA LEU A 377 15.95 0.32 -1.28
C LEU A 377 16.11 1.79 -1.64
N HIS A 378 16.26 2.09 -2.92
CA HIS A 378 16.38 3.48 -3.38
C HIS A 378 15.12 4.29 -3.08
N LEU A 379 13.93 3.75 -3.42
CA LEU A 379 12.65 4.39 -3.10
C LEU A 379 12.43 4.53 -1.59
N TYR A 380 12.76 3.49 -0.83
CA TYR A 380 12.69 3.51 0.63
C TYR A 380 13.54 4.64 1.22
N LYS A 381 14.80 4.80 0.79
CA LYS A 381 15.70 5.87 1.25
C LYS A 381 15.16 7.25 0.91
N ILE A 382 14.63 7.46 -0.31
CA ILE A 382 13.98 8.73 -0.70
C ILE A 382 12.84 9.05 0.28
N ARG A 383 12.02 8.08 0.66
CA ARG A 383 10.91 8.29 1.59
C ARG A 383 11.37 8.77 2.97
N PHE A 384 12.53 8.33 3.43
CA PHE A 384 13.10 8.73 4.71
C PHE A 384 14.04 9.94 4.63
N ALA A 385 14.31 10.48 3.44
CA ALA A 385 15.25 11.57 3.20
C ALA A 385 15.03 12.81 4.07
N VAL A 386 13.81 13.07 4.51
CA VAL A 386 13.44 14.24 5.34
C VAL A 386 13.64 13.98 6.85
N LYS A 387 13.86 12.72 7.24
CA LYS A 387 14.01 12.32 8.64
C LYS A 387 15.47 12.34 9.11
N ASP A 388 16.37 12.26 8.15
CA ASP A 388 17.82 12.31 8.30
C ASP A 388 18.33 13.75 8.12
#